data_f1dcf793684f5089ec9ceb55eb4af007
#
_entry.id   f1dcf793684f5089ec9ceb55eb4af007
#
_cell.length_a   1.000
_cell.length_b   1.000
_cell.length_c   1.000
_cell.angle_alpha   90.00
_cell.angle_beta   90.00
_cell.angle_gamma   90.00
#
_symmetry.space_group_name_H-M   'P 1'
#
loop_
_entity.id
_entity.type
_entity.pdbx_description
1 polymer ?
#
loop_
_entity_poly.entity_id
_entity_poly.type
_entity_poly.pdbx_seq_one_letter_code
_entity_poly.pdbx_strand_id
1 'polypeptide(L)' 'MATFTVKIDTGSAAFGDETGIEIAVILRGIADDVEGSMDASTSYLSSPVRDTKGNTVGEYVFKK' A
#
# COMPACT_ATOMS: atom_id res chain seq x y z
N MET A 1 -9.85 -4.36 -18.35
CA MET A 1 -10.49 -4.68 -17.06
C MET A 1 -9.79 -3.92 -15.94
N ALA A 2 -10.56 -3.26 -15.13
CA ALA A 2 -10.00 -2.46 -14.02
C ALA A 2 -9.56 -3.37 -12.88
N THR A 3 -8.37 -3.15 -12.36
CA THR A 3 -7.86 -3.89 -11.21
C THR A 3 -7.08 -2.97 -10.28
N PHE A 4 -7.14 -3.29 -9.00
CA PHE A 4 -6.30 -2.65 -7.99
C PHE A 4 -5.63 -3.74 -7.18
N THR A 5 -4.30 -3.71 -7.13
CA THR A 5 -3.53 -4.73 -6.41
C THR A 5 -2.62 -4.07 -5.38
N VAL A 6 -2.47 -4.74 -4.25
CA VAL A 6 -1.54 -4.34 -3.18
C VAL A 6 -0.68 -5.54 -2.86
N LYS A 7 0.63 -5.34 -2.82
CA LYS A 7 1.57 -6.39 -2.47
C LYS A 7 2.49 -5.88 -1.37
N ILE A 8 2.57 -6.61 -0.27
CA ILE A 8 3.40 -6.24 0.88
C ILE A 8 4.24 -7.44 1.30
N ASP A 9 5.55 -7.24 1.38
CA ASP A 9 6.46 -8.22 1.93
C ASP A 9 6.51 -8.02 3.45
N THR A 10 6.10 -9.01 4.22
CA THR A 10 6.02 -8.92 5.67
C THR A 10 7.26 -9.46 6.38
N GLY A 11 8.35 -9.64 5.64
CA GLY A 11 9.59 -10.17 6.22
C GLY A 11 10.44 -9.17 6.96
N SER A 12 10.10 -7.88 6.94
CA SER A 12 10.91 -6.87 7.61
C SER A 12 10.69 -6.88 9.14
N ALA A 13 11.64 -6.29 9.86
CA ALA A 13 11.59 -6.22 11.32
C ALA A 13 10.37 -5.47 11.86
N ALA A 14 9.81 -4.54 11.07
CA ALA A 14 8.63 -3.79 11.48
C ALA A 14 7.40 -4.68 11.67
N PHE A 15 7.37 -5.84 11.01
CA PHE A 15 6.24 -6.76 11.13
C PHE A 15 6.36 -7.74 12.30
N GLY A 16 7.53 -7.95 12.83
CA GLY A 16 7.86 -8.75 14.03
C GLY A 16 6.68 -9.48 14.67
N ASP A 17 6.43 -9.17 15.96
CA ASP A 17 5.34 -9.79 16.73
C ASP A 17 3.97 -9.16 16.46
N GLU A 18 3.94 -8.04 15.76
CA GLU A 18 2.75 -7.21 15.55
C GLU A 18 2.36 -7.16 14.07
N THR A 19 2.51 -8.29 13.37
CA THR A 19 2.28 -8.36 11.92
C THR A 19 0.92 -7.81 11.51
N GLY A 20 -0.15 -8.21 12.19
CA GLY A 20 -1.50 -7.75 11.85
C GLY A 20 -1.69 -6.26 12.04
N ILE A 21 -1.14 -5.72 13.11
CA ILE A 21 -1.21 -4.28 13.40
C ILE A 21 -0.44 -3.50 12.36
N GLU A 22 0.77 -3.95 12.03
CA GLU A 22 1.60 -3.28 11.03
C GLU A 22 0.93 -3.25 9.66
N ILE A 23 0.38 -4.38 9.23
CA ILE A 23 -0.37 -4.45 7.97
C ILE A 23 -1.56 -3.49 8.00
N ALA A 24 -2.30 -3.44 9.11
CA ALA A 24 -3.45 -2.56 9.24
C ALA A 24 -3.06 -1.08 9.12
N VAL A 25 -1.97 -0.68 9.76
CA VAL A 25 -1.45 0.69 9.67
C VAL A 25 -1.08 1.04 8.23
N ILE A 26 -0.39 0.13 7.55
CA ILE A 26 0.00 0.33 6.16
C ILE A 26 -1.23 0.46 5.27
N LEU A 27 -2.22 -0.40 5.44
CA LEU A 27 -3.44 -0.37 4.62
C LEU A 27 -4.23 0.93 4.83
N ARG A 28 -4.27 1.44 6.05
CA ARG A 28 -4.92 2.73 6.32
C ARG A 28 -4.20 3.87 5.62
N GLY A 29 -2.86 3.84 5.60
CA GLY A 29 -2.08 4.82 4.86
C GLY A 29 -2.33 4.74 3.36
N ILE A 30 -2.41 3.54 2.82
CA ILE A 30 -2.73 3.33 1.40
C ILE A 30 -4.13 3.89 1.10
N ALA A 31 -5.10 3.64 1.98
CA ALA A 31 -6.46 4.13 1.79
C ALA A 31 -6.49 5.65 1.69
N ASP A 32 -5.76 6.35 2.56
CA ASP A 32 -5.68 7.81 2.53
C ASP A 32 -5.01 8.30 1.25
N ASP A 33 -3.93 7.65 0.83
CA ASP A 33 -3.21 8.02 -0.39
C ASP A 33 -4.09 7.86 -1.62
N VAL A 34 -4.80 6.74 -1.72
CA VAL A 34 -5.67 6.44 -2.85
C VAL A 34 -6.82 7.44 -2.91
N GLU A 35 -7.42 7.74 -1.76
CA GLU A 35 -8.52 8.69 -1.70
C GLU A 35 -8.10 10.07 -2.18
N GLY A 36 -6.87 10.49 -1.86
CA GLY A 36 -6.37 11.81 -2.25
C GLY A 36 -5.77 11.87 -3.65
N SER A 37 -5.41 10.73 -4.24
CA SER A 37 -4.64 10.69 -5.49
C SER A 37 -5.44 10.22 -6.70
N MET A 38 -6.59 9.59 -6.48
CA MET A 38 -7.38 9.02 -7.57
C MET A 38 -8.71 9.74 -7.74
N ASP A 39 -9.12 9.92 -8.99
CA ASP A 39 -10.44 10.43 -9.34
C ASP A 39 -11.01 9.63 -10.51
N ALA A 40 -12.16 10.08 -11.03
CA ALA A 40 -12.85 9.35 -12.09
C ALA A 40 -12.05 9.27 -13.39
N SER A 41 -11.06 10.14 -13.58
CA SER A 41 -10.24 10.16 -14.80
C SER A 41 -8.93 9.37 -14.66
N THR A 42 -8.62 8.88 -13.47
CA THR A 42 -7.38 8.12 -13.24
C THR A 42 -7.44 6.80 -14.01
N SER A 43 -6.44 6.56 -14.88
CA SER A 43 -6.36 5.32 -15.66
C SER A 43 -5.23 4.41 -15.20
N TYR A 44 -4.25 4.96 -14.48
CA TYR A 44 -3.11 4.20 -13.96
C TYR A 44 -2.53 4.93 -12.76
N LEU A 45 -2.20 4.18 -11.72
CA LEU A 45 -1.51 4.73 -10.55
C LEU A 45 -0.68 3.62 -9.94
N SER A 46 0.59 3.90 -9.65
CA SER A 46 1.39 2.99 -8.84
C SER A 46 2.21 3.78 -7.84
N SER A 47 2.47 3.18 -6.70
CA SER A 47 3.21 3.85 -5.64
C SER A 47 3.87 2.82 -4.74
N PRO A 48 5.08 3.10 -4.23
CA PRO A 48 5.70 2.21 -3.25
C PRO A 48 4.96 2.26 -1.91
N VAL A 49 5.04 1.16 -1.19
CA VAL A 49 4.48 1.04 0.16
C VAL A 49 5.64 0.91 1.14
N ARG A 50 5.61 1.70 2.20
CA ARG A 50 6.65 1.68 3.23
C ARG A 50 6.09 1.21 4.56
N ASP A 51 6.94 0.52 5.33
CA ASP A 51 6.60 0.16 6.69
C ASP A 51 6.77 1.35 7.63
N THR A 52 6.47 1.15 8.92
CA THR A 52 6.57 2.23 9.91
C THR A 52 8.00 2.67 10.17
N LYS A 53 8.98 1.89 9.73
CA LYS A 53 10.41 2.24 9.85
C LYS A 53 10.97 2.87 8.58
N GLY A 54 10.12 3.11 7.58
CA GLY A 54 10.52 3.78 6.34
C GLY A 54 11.09 2.88 5.26
N ASN A 55 11.09 1.56 5.47
CA ASN A 55 11.58 0.62 4.46
C ASN A 55 10.51 0.37 3.40
N THR A 56 10.90 0.36 2.13
CA THR A 56 9.97 -0.01 1.06
C THR A 56 9.72 -1.51 1.13
N VAL A 57 8.46 -1.90 1.33
CA VAL A 57 8.08 -3.31 1.52
C VAL A 57 7.12 -3.82 0.46
N GLY A 58 6.73 -2.98 -0.49
CA GLY A 58 5.83 -3.42 -1.54
C GLY A 58 5.40 -2.27 -2.41
N GLU A 59 4.29 -2.50 -3.10
CA GLU A 59 3.69 -1.47 -3.96
C GLU A 59 2.20 -1.70 -4.09
N TYR A 60 1.49 -0.64 -4.46
CA TYR A 60 0.12 -0.79 -4.94
C TYR A 60 0.03 -0.29 -6.37
N VAL A 61 -0.85 -0.89 -7.15
CA VAL A 61 -1.02 -0.56 -8.57
C VAL A 61 -2.49 -0.57 -8.92
N PHE A 62 -2.95 0.50 -9.54
CA PHE A 62 -4.27 0.58 -10.14
C PHE A 62 -4.12 0.63 -11.66
N LYS A 63 -4.86 -0.22 -12.35
CA LYS A 63 -4.93 -0.23 -13.82
C LYS A 63 -6.40 -0.25 -14.22
N LYS A 64 -6.76 0.68 -15.05
CA LYS A 64 -8.11 0.76 -15.56
C LYS A 64 -8.35 -0.18 -16.74
#